data_37082cc464227a9f90468b202fbc866b
#
_entry.id   37082cc464227a9f90468b202fbc866b
#
_cell.length_a   1.000
_cell.length_b   1.000
_cell.length_c   1.000
_cell.angle_alpha   90.00
_cell.angle_beta   90.00
_cell.angle_gamma   90.00
#
_symmetry.space_group_name_H-M   'P 1'
#
loop_
_entity.id
_entity.type
_entity.pdbx_description
1 polymer ?
#
loop_
_entity_poly.entity_id
_entity_poly.type
_entity_poly.pdbx_seq_one_letter_code
_entity_poly.pdbx_strand_id
1 'polypeptide(L)'
;MKMVTRSEAEDAVHTLLEYLESDSNREGLVDTPKRVIDSWDEIFAGYKTNAADLLEATFNAEGYDGIVLLSNIEFHSTCEHHLQPFSGKAHVAYIPVDRIVGISKLARIIDHHALRLQNQERITNDVANDLVQHLNPLGAAVIIQASHGCMRCRGVKKQNAIMTTSAMRGVFFEKQEARNELMQLIENSS
;
A
#
# COMPACT_ATOMS: atom_id res chain seq x y z
N MET A 1 -26.30 -5.34 -6.89
CA MET A 1 -25.91 -4.57 -5.70
C MET A 1 -26.38 -3.14 -5.92
N LYS A 2 -27.14 -2.52 -4.98
CA LYS A 2 -27.54 -1.10 -5.10
C LYS A 2 -26.26 -0.26 -5.00
N MET A 3 -25.98 0.56 -6.02
CA MET A 3 -24.88 1.52 -5.93
C MET A 3 -25.33 2.68 -5.04
N VAL A 4 -24.55 2.96 -4.00
CA VAL A 4 -24.76 4.13 -3.13
C VAL A 4 -24.32 5.37 -3.89
N THR A 5 -25.18 6.41 -3.88
CA THR A 5 -24.87 7.70 -4.51
C THR A 5 -23.93 8.50 -3.61
N ARG A 6 -23.27 9.51 -4.20
CA ARG A 6 -22.44 10.45 -3.45
C ARG A 6 -23.22 11.15 -2.34
N SER A 7 -24.46 11.62 -2.62
CA SER A 7 -25.31 12.25 -1.62
C SER A 7 -25.63 11.31 -0.46
N GLU A 8 -26.01 10.05 -0.73
CA GLU A 8 -26.24 9.05 0.32
C GLU A 8 -24.98 8.80 1.18
N ALA A 9 -23.77 8.90 0.60
CA ALA A 9 -22.53 8.78 1.35
C ALA A 9 -22.25 10.02 2.23
N GLU A 10 -22.51 11.23 1.72
CA GLU A 10 -22.40 12.48 2.49
C GLU A 10 -23.41 12.50 3.66
N ASP A 11 -24.66 12.06 3.43
CA ASP A 11 -25.70 11.94 4.47
C ASP A 11 -25.27 10.95 5.57
N ALA A 12 -24.60 9.85 5.21
CA ALA A 12 -24.07 8.90 6.19
C ALA A 12 -22.97 9.52 7.06
N VAL A 13 -22.09 10.33 6.47
CA VAL A 13 -21.07 11.08 7.24
C VAL A 13 -21.75 12.09 8.16
N HIS A 14 -22.77 12.80 7.69
CA HIS A 14 -23.53 13.73 8.54
C HIS A 14 -24.16 13.02 9.75
N THR A 15 -24.78 11.86 9.54
CA THR A 15 -25.31 11.02 10.62
C THR A 15 -24.24 10.64 11.65
N LEU A 16 -23.02 10.32 11.20
CA LEU A 16 -21.90 10.04 12.12
C LEU A 16 -21.47 11.28 12.91
N LEU A 17 -21.53 12.47 12.32
CA LEU A 17 -21.24 13.72 13.03
C LEU A 17 -22.29 13.99 14.09
N GLU A 18 -23.59 13.77 13.82
CA GLU A 18 -24.67 13.89 14.80
C GLU A 18 -24.51 12.91 15.97
N TYR A 19 -23.98 11.72 15.73
CA TYR A 19 -23.65 10.75 16.79
C TYR A 19 -22.54 11.22 17.70
N LEU A 20 -21.58 12.00 17.19
CA LEU A 20 -20.37 12.43 17.92
C LEU A 20 -20.51 13.81 18.57
N GLU A 21 -21.32 14.70 17.98
CA GLU A 21 -21.36 16.13 18.30
C GLU A 21 -22.81 16.62 18.43
N SER A 22 -23.09 17.39 19.48
CA SER A 22 -24.44 17.92 19.74
C SER A 22 -24.88 19.00 18.75
N ASP A 23 -23.93 19.72 18.13
CA ASP A 23 -24.16 20.70 17.08
C ASP A 23 -23.36 20.35 15.82
N SER A 24 -23.87 19.40 15.04
CA SER A 24 -23.29 18.97 13.78
C SER A 24 -23.36 20.04 12.67
N ASN A 25 -24.16 21.09 12.85
CA ASN A 25 -24.36 22.17 11.87
C ASN A 25 -23.49 23.41 12.15
N ARG A 26 -22.64 23.41 13.17
CA ARG A 26 -21.72 24.52 13.42
C ARG A 26 -20.79 24.75 12.23
N GLU A 27 -20.33 25.98 12.04
CA GLU A 27 -19.52 26.45 10.90
C GLU A 27 -18.36 25.51 10.53
N GLY A 28 -17.65 24.95 11.51
CA GLY A 28 -16.53 24.02 11.27
C GLY A 28 -16.93 22.65 10.76
N LEU A 29 -18.20 22.24 10.86
CA LEU A 29 -18.68 20.90 10.51
C LEU A 29 -19.64 20.87 9.32
N VAL A 30 -20.28 21.99 8.96
CA VAL A 30 -21.31 22.04 7.91
C VAL A 30 -20.84 21.47 6.57
N ASP A 31 -19.57 21.69 6.20
CA ASP A 31 -18.98 21.17 4.96
C ASP A 31 -18.22 19.84 5.14
N THR A 32 -18.14 19.31 6.36
CA THR A 32 -17.33 18.11 6.66
C THR A 32 -17.81 16.89 5.87
N PRO A 33 -19.11 16.61 5.70
CA PRO A 33 -19.56 15.47 4.90
C PRO A 33 -18.97 15.48 3.49
N LYS A 34 -19.07 16.62 2.81
CA LYS A 34 -18.51 16.80 1.47
C LYS A 34 -16.99 16.63 1.46
N ARG A 35 -16.27 17.26 2.40
CA ARG A 35 -14.81 17.20 2.48
C ARG A 35 -14.31 15.76 2.74
N VAL A 36 -15.03 14.98 3.54
CA VAL A 36 -14.71 13.56 3.78
C VAL A 36 -14.83 12.77 2.50
N ILE A 37 -15.93 12.90 1.77
CA ILE A 37 -16.14 12.15 0.52
C ILE A 37 -15.16 12.60 -0.57
N ASP A 38 -14.85 13.90 -0.68
CA ASP A 38 -13.82 14.41 -1.60
C ASP A 38 -12.45 13.77 -1.29
N SER A 39 -12.05 13.72 -0.01
CA SER A 39 -10.78 13.11 0.39
C SER A 39 -10.72 11.60 0.13
N TRP A 40 -11.86 10.90 0.23
CA TRP A 40 -11.93 9.46 -0.04
C TRP A 40 -11.75 9.13 -1.52
N ASP A 41 -12.06 10.05 -2.43
CA ASP A 41 -11.76 9.88 -3.85
C ASP A 41 -10.25 9.74 -4.13
N GLU A 42 -9.40 10.35 -3.31
CA GLU A 42 -7.94 10.24 -3.35
C GLU A 42 -7.45 9.04 -2.51
N ILE A 43 -7.87 8.96 -1.25
CA ILE A 43 -7.44 7.93 -0.28
C ILE A 43 -7.76 6.52 -0.78
N PHE A 44 -8.84 6.36 -1.54
CA PHE A 44 -9.28 5.07 -2.09
C PHE A 44 -9.13 4.97 -3.62
N ALA A 45 -8.22 5.74 -4.21
CA ALA A 45 -7.97 5.74 -5.66
C ALA A 45 -7.47 4.38 -6.18
N GLY A 46 -6.88 3.55 -5.33
CA GLY A 46 -6.42 2.21 -5.69
C GLY A 46 -7.52 1.28 -6.21
N TYR A 47 -8.79 1.50 -5.84
CA TYR A 47 -9.91 0.76 -6.41
C TYR A 47 -10.19 1.09 -7.89
N LYS A 48 -9.65 2.20 -8.40
CA LYS A 48 -9.84 2.68 -9.78
C LYS A 48 -8.71 2.26 -10.73
N THR A 49 -7.69 1.55 -10.23
CA THR A 49 -6.50 1.12 -11.00
C THR A 49 -6.46 -0.39 -11.18
N ASN A 50 -5.62 -0.87 -12.11
CA ASN A 50 -5.42 -2.29 -12.40
C ASN A 50 -3.93 -2.62 -12.36
N ALA A 51 -3.54 -3.68 -11.65
CA ALA A 51 -2.15 -4.11 -11.50
C ALA A 51 -1.50 -4.50 -12.85
N ALA A 52 -2.24 -5.21 -13.71
CA ALA A 52 -1.74 -5.61 -15.04
C ALA A 52 -1.33 -4.39 -15.87
N ASP A 53 -2.19 -3.38 -15.94
CA ASP A 53 -1.92 -2.15 -16.72
C ASP A 53 -0.72 -1.37 -16.14
N LEU A 54 -0.56 -1.39 -14.81
CA LEU A 54 0.56 -0.73 -14.14
C LEU A 54 1.89 -1.41 -14.47
N LEU A 55 1.93 -2.74 -14.57
CA LEU A 55 3.16 -3.53 -14.79
C LEU A 55 3.41 -3.86 -16.27
N GLU A 56 2.55 -3.43 -17.21
CA GLU A 56 2.69 -3.68 -18.63
C GLU A 56 3.95 -3.03 -19.25
N ALA A 57 4.30 -1.81 -18.80
CA ALA A 57 5.42 -1.04 -19.35
C ALA A 57 6.76 -1.62 -18.92
N THR A 58 7.29 -2.53 -19.73
CA THR A 58 8.57 -3.22 -19.51
C THR A 58 9.55 -2.96 -20.63
N PHE A 59 10.85 -3.17 -20.34
CA PHE A 59 11.98 -3.02 -21.27
C PHE A 59 12.81 -4.30 -21.27
N ASN A 60 13.65 -4.48 -22.29
CA ASN A 60 14.61 -5.58 -22.32
C ASN A 60 15.62 -5.43 -21.17
N ALA A 61 15.91 -6.51 -20.47
CA ALA A 61 16.88 -6.51 -19.36
C ALA A 61 18.34 -6.42 -19.84
N GLU A 62 18.61 -6.59 -21.14
CA GLU A 62 19.96 -6.52 -21.73
C GLU A 62 20.99 -7.42 -21.04
N GLY A 63 20.54 -8.56 -20.51
CA GLY A 63 21.40 -9.52 -19.78
C GLY A 63 21.61 -9.16 -18.30
N TYR A 64 20.92 -8.15 -17.75
CA TYR A 64 20.96 -7.89 -16.32
C TYR A 64 20.25 -9.01 -15.53
N ASP A 65 20.98 -9.66 -14.63
CA ASP A 65 20.55 -10.82 -13.84
C ASP A 65 20.61 -10.60 -12.31
N GLY A 66 20.95 -9.38 -11.90
CA GLY A 66 21.03 -9.00 -10.49
C GLY A 66 19.71 -8.58 -9.86
N ILE A 67 19.76 -8.21 -8.59
CA ILE A 67 18.58 -7.69 -7.86
C ILE A 67 18.25 -6.27 -8.32
N VAL A 68 17.03 -6.05 -8.78
CA VAL A 68 16.44 -4.72 -8.94
C VAL A 68 15.69 -4.41 -7.65
N LEU A 69 16.11 -3.38 -6.92
CA LEU A 69 15.50 -2.94 -5.67
C LEU A 69 15.07 -1.47 -5.79
N LEU A 70 13.81 -1.17 -5.48
CA LEU A 70 13.35 0.16 -5.14
C LEU A 70 13.03 0.19 -3.65
N SER A 71 13.82 0.96 -2.89
CA SER A 71 13.71 1.05 -1.44
C SER A 71 13.09 2.36 -0.99
N ASN A 72 12.64 2.40 0.27
CA ASN A 72 12.09 3.59 0.93
C ASN A 72 10.88 4.21 0.20
N ILE A 73 10.05 3.40 -0.44
CA ILE A 73 8.80 3.85 -1.07
C ILE A 73 7.84 4.24 0.05
N GLU A 74 7.60 5.53 0.20
CA GLU A 74 6.62 6.02 1.17
C GLU A 74 5.20 5.66 0.72
N PHE A 75 4.37 5.23 1.66
CA PHE A 75 2.96 4.93 1.40
C PHE A 75 2.09 5.29 2.59
N HIS A 76 0.81 5.46 2.33
CA HIS A 76 -0.25 5.52 3.33
C HIS A 76 -1.42 4.64 2.91
N SER A 77 -2.15 4.14 3.89
CA SER A 77 -3.29 3.26 3.69
C SER A 77 -4.31 3.45 4.81
N THR A 78 -5.48 2.84 4.66
CA THR A 78 -6.55 2.89 5.65
C THR A 78 -6.84 1.48 6.18
N CYS A 79 -6.66 1.31 7.49
CA CYS A 79 -6.97 0.06 8.18
C CYS A 79 -8.45 -0.30 8.02
N GLU A 80 -8.75 -1.44 7.40
CA GLU A 80 -10.12 -1.90 7.14
C GLU A 80 -10.93 -2.15 8.41
N HIS A 81 -10.26 -2.46 9.55
CA HIS A 81 -10.92 -2.77 10.81
C HIS A 81 -11.41 -1.53 11.58
N HIS A 82 -10.77 -0.38 11.39
CA HIS A 82 -11.02 0.81 12.24
C HIS A 82 -11.14 2.12 11.45
N LEU A 83 -11.01 2.10 10.14
CA LEU A 83 -10.91 3.27 9.25
C LEU A 83 -9.84 4.28 9.70
N GLN A 84 -8.82 3.81 10.43
CA GLN A 84 -7.69 4.63 10.87
C GLN A 84 -6.54 4.53 9.88
N PRO A 85 -5.80 5.62 9.61
CA PRO A 85 -4.67 5.58 8.71
C PRO A 85 -3.51 4.77 9.29
N PHE A 86 -2.75 4.16 8.42
CA PHE A 86 -1.41 3.68 8.70
C PHE A 86 -0.48 4.06 7.55
N SER A 87 0.76 4.32 7.86
CA SER A 87 1.72 4.79 6.89
C SER A 87 3.12 4.29 7.22
N GLY A 88 3.98 4.26 6.22
CA GLY A 88 5.33 3.77 6.40
C GLY A 88 6.12 3.74 5.11
N LYS A 89 7.04 2.78 5.04
CA LYS A 89 7.93 2.56 3.91
C LYS A 89 7.81 1.14 3.39
N ALA A 90 7.84 0.99 2.08
CA ALA A 90 7.92 -0.28 1.39
C ALA A 90 9.25 -0.40 0.63
N HIS A 91 9.75 -1.64 0.55
CA HIS A 91 10.88 -2.03 -0.26
C HIS A 91 10.39 -3.12 -1.22
N VAL A 92 10.58 -2.90 -2.50
CA VAL A 92 10.12 -3.81 -3.57
C VAL A 92 11.32 -4.25 -4.39
N ALA A 93 11.54 -5.54 -4.48
CA ALA A 93 12.64 -6.11 -5.23
C ALA A 93 12.20 -7.26 -6.15
N TYR A 94 12.90 -7.44 -7.24
CA TYR A 94 12.78 -8.63 -8.10
C TYR A 94 14.09 -8.90 -8.82
N ILE A 95 14.26 -10.14 -9.30
CA ILE A 95 15.36 -10.54 -10.18
C ILE A 95 14.76 -10.83 -11.56
N PRO A 96 15.07 -10.03 -12.58
CA PRO A 96 14.48 -10.21 -13.92
C PRO A 96 14.98 -11.48 -14.60
N VAL A 97 14.20 -12.00 -15.54
CA VAL A 97 14.67 -13.00 -16.52
C VAL A 97 15.06 -12.25 -17.81
N ASP A 98 14.08 -11.77 -18.56
CA ASP A 98 14.33 -11.11 -19.86
C ASP A 98 13.92 -9.63 -19.86
N ARG A 99 13.07 -9.22 -18.90
CA ARG A 99 12.45 -7.89 -18.91
C ARG A 99 12.53 -7.22 -17.56
N ILE A 100 12.78 -5.91 -17.59
CA ILE A 100 12.71 -5.02 -16.43
C ILE A 100 11.48 -4.11 -16.55
N VAL A 101 10.85 -3.82 -15.42
CA VAL A 101 9.72 -2.87 -15.36
C VAL A 101 10.21 -1.44 -15.09
N GLY A 102 9.50 -0.45 -15.63
CA GLY A 102 9.83 0.94 -15.33
C GLY A 102 9.79 1.23 -13.82
N ILE A 103 10.83 1.88 -13.30
CA ILE A 103 11.05 2.11 -11.86
C ILE A 103 9.84 2.71 -11.15
N SER A 104 9.14 3.68 -11.78
CA SER A 104 7.94 4.30 -11.21
C SER A 104 6.76 3.32 -11.04
N LYS A 105 6.77 2.19 -11.74
CA LYS A 105 5.73 1.18 -11.66
C LYS A 105 5.80 0.40 -10.36
N LEU A 106 7.02 0.23 -9.80
CA LEU A 106 7.21 -0.37 -8.48
C LEU A 106 6.62 0.48 -7.34
N ALA A 107 6.67 1.80 -7.45
CA ALA A 107 5.98 2.67 -6.51
C ALA A 107 4.45 2.63 -6.72
N ARG A 108 4.00 2.69 -7.97
CA ARG A 108 2.56 2.70 -8.28
C ARG A 108 1.85 1.40 -7.92
N ILE A 109 2.52 0.23 -7.93
CA ILE A 109 1.89 -1.01 -7.48
C ILE A 109 1.71 -1.03 -5.96
N ILE A 110 2.57 -0.35 -5.19
CA ILE A 110 2.36 -0.11 -3.77
C ILE A 110 1.12 0.75 -3.57
N ASP A 111 1.01 1.89 -4.27
CA ASP A 111 -0.16 2.77 -4.18
C ASP A 111 -1.45 2.07 -4.59
N HIS A 112 -1.43 1.24 -5.65
CA HIS A 112 -2.56 0.46 -6.11
C HIS A 112 -3.16 -0.40 -4.99
N HIS A 113 -2.34 -1.04 -4.19
CA HIS A 113 -2.79 -1.88 -3.08
C HIS A 113 -3.00 -1.08 -1.78
N ALA A 114 -2.21 -0.04 -1.54
CA ALA A 114 -2.29 0.74 -0.30
C ALA A 114 -3.51 1.67 -0.27
N LEU A 115 -3.86 2.31 -1.40
CA LEU A 115 -4.99 3.26 -1.48
C LEU A 115 -6.35 2.53 -1.54
N ARG A 116 -6.59 1.70 -0.53
CA ARG A 116 -7.81 0.88 -0.34
C ARG A 116 -8.09 0.69 1.15
N LEU A 117 -9.23 0.09 1.48
CA LEU A 117 -9.44 -0.49 2.81
C LEU A 117 -8.59 -1.77 2.92
N GLN A 118 -7.58 -1.76 3.80
CA GLN A 118 -6.53 -2.77 3.80
C GLN A 118 -6.06 -3.21 5.18
N ASN A 119 -5.32 -4.31 5.18
CA ASN A 119 -4.34 -4.65 6.20
C ASN A 119 -2.94 -4.76 5.56
N GLN A 120 -1.91 -4.60 6.37
CA GLN A 120 -0.53 -4.54 5.87
C GLN A 120 -0.07 -5.87 5.27
N GLU A 121 -0.50 -6.97 5.83
CA GLU A 121 -0.16 -8.33 5.36
C GLU A 121 -0.66 -8.57 3.94
N ARG A 122 -1.90 -8.13 3.64
CA ARG A 122 -2.49 -8.25 2.32
C ARG A 122 -1.75 -7.39 1.30
N ILE A 123 -1.45 -6.13 1.61
CA ILE A 123 -0.64 -5.26 0.72
C ILE A 123 0.66 -5.95 0.37
N THR A 124 1.39 -6.42 1.38
CA THR A 124 2.70 -7.08 1.21
C THR A 124 2.61 -8.31 0.31
N ASN A 125 1.60 -9.14 0.54
CA ASN A 125 1.40 -10.38 -0.20
C ASN A 125 0.95 -10.14 -1.64
N ASP A 126 -0.02 -9.23 -1.85
CA ASP A 126 -0.62 -8.99 -3.15
C ASP A 126 0.37 -8.31 -4.09
N VAL A 127 1.16 -7.34 -3.61
CA VAL A 127 2.24 -6.73 -4.41
C VAL A 127 3.24 -7.79 -4.86
N ALA A 128 3.67 -8.69 -3.97
CA ALA A 128 4.60 -9.75 -4.33
C ALA A 128 4.02 -10.72 -5.36
N ASN A 129 2.73 -11.04 -5.26
CA ASN A 129 2.02 -11.90 -6.21
C ASN A 129 1.89 -11.24 -7.59
N ASP A 130 1.55 -9.94 -7.63
CA ASP A 130 1.43 -9.20 -8.90
C ASP A 130 2.77 -9.12 -9.64
N LEU A 131 3.88 -8.91 -8.91
CA LEU A 131 5.21 -8.95 -9.53
C LEU A 131 5.49 -10.31 -10.17
N VAL A 132 5.18 -11.41 -9.48
CA VAL A 132 5.34 -12.76 -10.04
C VAL A 132 4.44 -12.97 -11.25
N GLN A 133 3.17 -12.60 -11.13
CA GLN A 133 2.16 -12.85 -12.16
C GLN A 133 2.44 -12.08 -13.47
N HIS A 134 2.88 -10.81 -13.35
CA HIS A 134 2.99 -9.92 -14.51
C HIS A 134 4.41 -9.74 -15.04
N LEU A 135 5.45 -9.99 -14.23
CA LEU A 135 6.85 -9.86 -14.66
C LEU A 135 7.55 -11.20 -14.85
N ASN A 136 6.98 -12.30 -14.33
CA ASN A 136 7.59 -13.64 -14.35
C ASN A 136 9.09 -13.65 -13.98
N PRO A 137 9.48 -13.04 -12.83
CA PRO A 137 10.86 -12.91 -12.41
C PRO A 137 11.40 -14.23 -11.82
N LEU A 138 12.72 -14.39 -11.68
CA LEU A 138 13.33 -15.49 -10.92
C LEU A 138 12.92 -15.45 -9.44
N GLY A 139 12.66 -14.27 -8.91
CA GLY A 139 12.15 -14.06 -7.56
C GLY A 139 11.62 -12.65 -7.39
N ALA A 140 10.67 -12.49 -6.46
CA ALA A 140 10.15 -11.20 -6.03
C ALA A 140 10.12 -11.11 -4.50
N ALA A 141 10.35 -9.92 -3.96
CA ALA A 141 10.32 -9.68 -2.53
C ALA A 141 9.68 -8.32 -2.24
N VAL A 142 8.87 -8.27 -1.19
CA VAL A 142 8.26 -7.05 -0.68
C VAL A 142 8.43 -7.04 0.83
N ILE A 143 8.94 -5.94 1.37
CA ILE A 143 9.06 -5.70 2.81
C ILE A 143 8.40 -4.37 3.11
N ILE A 144 7.50 -4.35 4.09
CA ILE A 144 6.77 -3.15 4.50
C ILE A 144 6.96 -2.91 5.99
N GLN A 145 7.29 -1.69 6.35
CA GLN A 145 7.37 -1.21 7.72
C GLN A 145 6.40 -0.04 7.91
N ALA A 146 5.47 -0.14 8.85
CA ALA A 146 4.46 0.89 9.05
C ALA A 146 4.08 1.11 10.51
N SER A 147 3.65 2.32 10.77
CA SER A 147 3.03 2.76 12.02
C SER A 147 1.52 2.86 11.86
N HIS A 148 0.79 2.26 12.78
CA HIS A 148 -0.66 2.12 12.69
C HIS A 148 -1.40 3.08 13.63
N GLY A 149 -2.25 3.96 13.07
CA GLY A 149 -3.08 4.89 13.84
C GLY A 149 -3.96 4.17 14.85
N CYS A 150 -4.55 3.04 14.50
CA CYS A 150 -5.41 2.25 15.39
C CYS A 150 -4.70 1.71 16.64
N MET A 151 -3.36 1.58 16.61
CA MET A 151 -2.54 1.22 17.77
C MET A 151 -2.04 2.43 18.57
N ARG A 152 -1.89 3.59 17.91
CA ARG A 152 -1.31 4.79 18.51
C ARG A 152 -2.33 5.66 19.22
N CYS A 153 -3.45 5.99 18.56
CA CYS A 153 -4.42 6.98 19.05
C CYS A 153 -5.46 6.40 20.03
N ARG A 154 -5.63 5.09 20.06
CA ARG A 154 -6.62 4.38 20.89
C ARG A 154 -6.13 2.98 21.27
N GLY A 155 -6.90 2.24 22.07
CA GLY A 155 -6.62 0.85 22.48
C GLY A 155 -5.30 0.76 23.27
N VAL A 156 -4.32 0.07 22.74
CA VAL A 156 -3.03 -0.20 23.42
C VAL A 156 -2.09 1.02 23.50
N LYS A 157 -2.34 2.07 22.74
CA LYS A 157 -1.63 3.37 22.76
C LYS A 157 -0.11 3.27 22.67
N LYS A 158 0.41 2.42 21.79
CA LYS A 158 1.86 2.22 21.56
C LYS A 158 2.36 3.16 20.46
N GLN A 159 2.99 4.29 20.86
CA GLN A 159 3.37 5.38 19.96
C GLN A 159 4.50 4.99 18.98
N ASN A 160 5.46 4.19 19.42
CA ASN A 160 6.68 3.88 18.68
C ASN A 160 6.67 2.45 18.08
N ALA A 161 5.54 1.75 18.15
CA ALA A 161 5.44 0.42 17.57
C ALA A 161 5.43 0.50 16.05
N ILE A 162 6.35 -0.23 15.43
CA ILE A 162 6.44 -0.42 13.97
C ILE A 162 6.13 -1.88 13.67
N MET A 163 5.19 -2.09 12.77
CA MET A 163 4.89 -3.41 12.24
C MET A 163 5.72 -3.65 10.99
N THR A 164 6.39 -4.79 10.92
CA THR A 164 7.12 -5.23 9.73
C THR A 164 6.47 -6.47 9.16
N THR A 165 6.21 -6.46 7.86
CA THR A 165 5.73 -7.62 7.09
C THR A 165 6.64 -7.89 5.91
N SER A 166 6.78 -9.15 5.51
CA SER A 166 7.58 -9.53 4.35
C SER A 166 6.91 -10.63 3.54
N ALA A 167 7.05 -10.56 2.22
CA ALA A 167 6.67 -11.62 1.30
C ALA A 167 7.83 -11.90 0.35
N MET A 168 8.23 -13.16 0.27
CA MET A 168 9.31 -13.64 -0.57
C MET A 168 8.78 -14.69 -1.54
N ARG A 169 9.22 -14.65 -2.81
CA ARG A 169 8.82 -15.57 -3.88
C ARG A 169 10.02 -16.02 -4.70
N GLY A 170 9.95 -17.23 -5.25
CA GLY A 170 11.02 -17.81 -6.07
C GLY A 170 12.35 -17.84 -5.33
N VAL A 171 13.43 -17.40 -5.95
CA VAL A 171 14.79 -17.48 -5.40
C VAL A 171 14.95 -16.79 -4.05
N PHE A 172 14.20 -15.72 -3.76
CA PHE A 172 14.24 -15.09 -2.44
C PHE A 172 13.61 -15.95 -1.34
N PHE A 173 12.65 -16.81 -1.69
CA PHE A 173 12.09 -17.79 -0.76
C PHE A 173 13.00 -19.01 -0.60
N GLU A 174 13.60 -19.47 -1.68
CA GLU A 174 14.35 -20.74 -1.73
C GLU A 174 15.79 -20.62 -1.24
N LYS A 175 16.46 -19.48 -1.52
CA LYS A 175 17.90 -19.29 -1.26
C LYS A 175 18.16 -18.24 -0.18
N GLN A 176 18.82 -18.67 0.89
CA GLN A 176 19.19 -17.77 2.00
C GLN A 176 20.16 -16.68 1.57
N GLU A 177 21.09 -17.00 0.67
CA GLU A 177 22.10 -16.07 0.15
C GLU A 177 21.44 -14.89 -0.55
N ALA A 178 20.44 -15.14 -1.42
CA ALA A 178 19.71 -14.08 -2.11
C ALA A 178 18.93 -13.18 -1.13
N ARG A 179 18.34 -13.76 -0.07
CA ARG A 179 17.71 -12.97 0.99
C ARG A 179 18.71 -12.12 1.74
N ASN A 180 19.88 -12.66 2.09
CA ASN A 180 20.91 -11.92 2.81
C ASN A 180 21.43 -10.74 1.99
N GLU A 181 21.69 -10.94 0.69
CA GLU A 181 22.07 -9.87 -0.24
C GLU A 181 21.01 -8.78 -0.30
N LEU A 182 19.73 -9.15 -0.48
CA LEU A 182 18.63 -8.20 -0.49
C LEU A 182 18.56 -7.37 0.80
N MET A 183 18.68 -8.03 1.97
CA MET A 183 18.65 -7.33 3.26
C MET A 183 19.81 -6.34 3.41
N GLN A 184 21.03 -6.71 2.97
CA GLN A 184 22.17 -5.80 2.97
C GLN A 184 21.95 -4.59 2.04
N LEU A 185 21.35 -4.78 0.85
CA LEU A 185 21.01 -3.69 -0.05
C LEU A 185 19.99 -2.72 0.58
N ILE A 186 19.00 -3.25 1.30
CA ILE A 186 18.00 -2.42 1.99
C ILE A 186 18.66 -1.64 3.14
N GLU A 187 19.47 -2.28 3.97
CA GLU A 187 20.19 -1.64 5.08
C GLU A 187 21.10 -0.49 4.59
N ASN A 188 21.79 -0.70 3.48
CA ASN A 188 22.66 0.31 2.87
C ASN A 188 21.89 1.47 2.19
N SER A 189 20.58 1.33 2.01
CA SER A 189 19.71 2.34 1.39
C SER A 189 18.92 3.17 2.41
N SER A 190 19.12 2.93 3.71
CA SER A 190 18.34 3.53 4.82
C SER A 190 18.94 4.81 5.36
#